data_4f048b129ed32304e9a19c76f6242d86
#
_entry.id   4f048b129ed32304e9a19c76f6242d86
#
_cell.length_a   1.000
_cell.length_b   1.000
_cell.length_c   1.000
_cell.angle_alpha   90.00
_cell.angle_beta   90.00
_cell.angle_gamma   90.00
#
_symmetry.space_group_name_H-M   'P 1'
#
loop_
_entity.id
_entity.type
_entity.pdbx_description
1 polymer ?
#
loop_
_entity_poly.entity_id
_entity_poly.type
_entity_poly.pdbx_seq_one_letter_code
_entity_poly.pdbx_strand_id
1 'polypeptide(L)'
;MKHILLAACAVAILSGCGSQGKQAAPTGNPFLSEYTTPFQVPPFDQIKMEHYKPAFLQGMEEQQKEIDAIVNNPEPATFQNTIAALDQSGTLLRKVSTVFYGLKSANTNDEMDALSRELSPLQSKHSDDIALNEKLFARIKAVYDRKDQLTLNGEDSMLLQK
;
A
#
# COMPACT_ATOMS: atom_id res chain seq x y z
N MET A 1 -18.33 14.01 -69.16
CA MET A 1 -18.84 12.62 -69.18
C MET A 1 -17.79 11.72 -68.54
N LYS A 2 -18.23 10.87 -67.71
CA LYS A 2 -17.51 9.77 -66.98
C LYS A 2 -16.64 10.16 -65.80
N HIS A 3 -17.28 10.07 -64.63
CA HIS A 3 -16.69 10.04 -63.31
C HIS A 3 -16.00 8.69 -63.03
N ILE A 4 -14.76 8.68 -62.60
CA ILE A 4 -14.08 7.50 -62.07
C ILE A 4 -13.89 7.73 -60.59
N LEU A 5 -14.65 6.96 -59.75
CA LEU A 5 -14.47 6.86 -58.31
C LEU A 5 -13.27 5.95 -58.01
N LEU A 6 -12.25 6.49 -57.39
CA LEU A 6 -11.19 5.70 -56.77
C LEU A 6 -11.58 5.41 -55.30
N ALA A 7 -11.83 4.15 -55.00
CA ALA A 7 -11.99 3.69 -53.63
C ALA A 7 -10.62 3.45 -53.00
N ALA A 8 -10.27 4.23 -51.99
CA ALA A 8 -9.07 4.03 -51.20
C ALA A 8 -9.39 3.07 -50.03
N CYS A 9 -8.85 1.84 -50.08
CA CYS A 9 -8.87 0.91 -48.95
C CYS A 9 -7.85 1.34 -47.92
N ALA A 10 -8.34 1.85 -46.80
CA ALA A 10 -7.50 2.09 -45.58
C ALA A 10 -7.37 0.78 -44.81
N VAL A 11 -6.18 0.20 -44.81
CA VAL A 11 -5.83 -0.94 -43.93
C VAL A 11 -5.46 -0.38 -42.55
N ALA A 12 -6.36 -0.55 -41.58
CA ALA A 12 -6.10 -0.26 -40.20
C ALA A 12 -5.27 -1.39 -39.56
N ILE A 13 -4.01 -1.13 -39.30
CA ILE A 13 -3.13 -2.02 -38.52
C ILE A 13 -3.47 -1.83 -37.02
N LEU A 14 -4.20 -2.77 -36.44
CA LEU A 14 -4.44 -2.86 -35.01
C LEU A 14 -3.18 -3.37 -34.35
N SER A 15 -2.32 -2.45 -33.91
CA SER A 15 -1.24 -2.76 -32.97
C SER A 15 -1.85 -3.03 -31.60
N GLY A 16 -2.04 -4.29 -31.27
CA GLY A 16 -2.43 -4.74 -29.95
C GLY A 16 -1.29 -4.54 -28.96
N CYS A 17 -1.22 -3.38 -28.29
CA CYS A 17 -0.48 -3.26 -27.03
C CYS A 17 -1.22 -4.08 -25.98
N GLY A 18 -0.65 -5.22 -25.59
CA GLY A 18 -1.07 -5.99 -24.43
C GLY A 18 -0.85 -5.17 -23.16
N SER A 19 -1.81 -4.34 -22.78
CA SER A 19 -1.91 -3.82 -21.43
C SER A 19 -2.14 -5.02 -20.50
N GLN A 20 -1.13 -5.39 -19.69
CA GLN A 20 -1.39 -6.19 -18.50
C GLN A 20 -2.39 -5.39 -17.66
N GLY A 21 -3.65 -5.79 -17.74
CA GLY A 21 -4.72 -5.14 -17.02
C GLY A 21 -4.40 -5.18 -15.51
N LYS A 22 -4.18 -4.02 -14.90
CA LYS A 22 -4.36 -3.86 -13.48
C LYS A 22 -5.74 -4.44 -13.18
N GLN A 23 -5.76 -5.55 -12.47
CA GLN A 23 -7.01 -6.16 -12.03
C GLN A 23 -7.67 -5.13 -11.11
N ALA A 24 -8.74 -4.48 -11.59
CA ALA A 24 -9.50 -3.53 -10.80
C ALA A 24 -9.93 -4.25 -9.52
N ALA A 25 -9.67 -3.64 -8.37
CA ALA A 25 -10.15 -4.16 -7.10
C ALA A 25 -11.67 -4.36 -7.20
N PRO A 26 -12.23 -5.45 -6.65
CA PRO A 26 -13.65 -5.70 -6.68
C PRO A 26 -14.41 -4.47 -6.19
N THR A 27 -15.33 -3.95 -7.00
CA THR A 27 -16.21 -2.86 -6.57
C THR A 27 -17.00 -3.36 -5.37
N GLY A 28 -16.72 -2.77 -4.19
CA GLY A 28 -17.33 -3.20 -2.93
C GLY A 28 -16.39 -3.93 -1.96
N ASN A 29 -15.07 -3.93 -2.16
CA ASN A 29 -14.15 -4.48 -1.16
C ASN A 29 -14.18 -3.64 0.13
N PRO A 30 -14.64 -4.22 1.27
CA PRO A 30 -14.82 -3.47 2.52
C PRO A 30 -13.52 -2.88 3.08
N PHE A 31 -12.36 -3.43 2.75
CA PHE A 31 -11.07 -2.91 3.20
C PHE A 31 -10.73 -1.55 2.58
N LEU A 32 -11.25 -1.25 1.39
CA LEU A 32 -10.92 -0.04 0.61
C LEU A 32 -11.76 1.19 0.97
N SER A 33 -12.66 1.06 1.94
CA SER A 33 -13.49 2.15 2.44
C SER A 33 -13.38 2.26 3.96
N GLU A 34 -13.79 3.39 4.50
CA GLU A 34 -13.96 3.52 5.94
C GLU A 34 -15.08 2.61 6.44
N TYR A 35 -14.89 2.02 7.63
CA TYR A 35 -15.92 1.21 8.24
C TYR A 35 -16.99 2.12 8.86
N THR A 36 -18.25 1.90 8.45
CA THR A 36 -19.42 2.62 8.97
C THR A 36 -20.10 1.91 10.15
N THR A 37 -19.56 0.78 10.56
CA THR A 37 -20.01 -0.01 11.70
C THR A 37 -19.77 0.72 13.03
N PRO A 38 -20.54 0.44 14.08
CA PRO A 38 -20.27 0.99 15.42
C PRO A 38 -18.82 0.73 15.83
N PHE A 39 -18.18 1.74 16.39
CA PHE A 39 -16.76 1.70 16.82
C PHE A 39 -15.76 1.37 15.71
N GLN A 40 -16.15 1.49 14.44
CA GLN A 40 -15.32 1.15 13.28
C GLN A 40 -14.81 -0.32 13.30
N VAL A 41 -15.60 -1.21 13.88
CA VAL A 41 -15.31 -2.66 13.86
C VAL A 41 -15.34 -3.15 12.40
N PRO A 42 -14.40 -4.02 11.96
CA PRO A 42 -14.46 -4.59 10.61
C PRO A 42 -15.82 -5.25 10.33
N PRO A 43 -16.45 -5.00 9.17
CA PRO A 43 -17.73 -5.62 8.82
C PRO A 43 -17.51 -7.11 8.41
N PHE A 44 -17.29 -7.97 9.39
CA PHE A 44 -16.91 -9.36 9.19
C PHE A 44 -17.92 -10.17 8.37
N ASP A 45 -19.20 -9.79 8.40
CA ASP A 45 -20.28 -10.36 7.59
C ASP A 45 -20.18 -10.04 6.10
N GLN A 46 -19.44 -8.98 5.74
CA GLN A 46 -19.23 -8.53 4.36
C GLN A 46 -17.83 -8.90 3.83
N ILE A 47 -16.87 -9.18 4.71
CA ILE A 47 -15.51 -9.53 4.33
C ILE A 47 -15.49 -10.99 3.85
N LYS A 48 -14.98 -11.21 2.62
CA LYS A 48 -14.81 -12.53 1.99
C LYS A 48 -13.34 -12.78 1.66
N MET A 49 -12.99 -14.05 1.42
CA MET A 49 -11.61 -14.43 1.08
C MET A 49 -11.09 -13.69 -0.15
N GLU A 50 -11.93 -13.49 -1.17
CA GLU A 50 -11.58 -12.75 -2.40
C GLU A 50 -11.18 -11.27 -2.17
N HIS A 51 -11.53 -10.69 -1.01
CA HIS A 51 -11.21 -9.30 -0.68
C HIS A 51 -9.77 -9.11 -0.15
N TYR A 52 -9.18 -10.14 0.47
CA TYR A 52 -7.88 -9.99 1.14
C TYR A 52 -6.73 -9.72 0.17
N LYS A 53 -6.52 -10.57 -0.82
CA LYS A 53 -5.38 -10.42 -1.73
C LYS A 53 -5.33 -9.06 -2.44
N PRO A 54 -6.41 -8.56 -3.05
CA PRO A 54 -6.42 -7.23 -3.65
C PRO A 54 -6.11 -6.12 -2.64
N ALA A 55 -6.65 -6.21 -1.41
CA ALA A 55 -6.41 -5.22 -0.37
C ALA A 55 -4.96 -5.24 0.13
N PHE A 56 -4.34 -6.41 0.28
CA PHE A 56 -2.90 -6.53 0.60
C PHE A 56 -2.03 -5.90 -0.48
N LEU A 57 -2.27 -6.23 -1.76
CA LEU A 57 -1.49 -5.70 -2.87
C LEU A 57 -1.62 -4.18 -2.99
N GLN A 58 -2.85 -3.66 -2.87
CA GLN A 58 -3.10 -2.22 -2.86
C GLN A 58 -2.47 -1.55 -1.64
N GLY A 59 -2.57 -2.15 -0.46
CA GLY A 59 -1.97 -1.61 0.76
C GLY A 59 -0.45 -1.50 0.68
N MET A 60 0.24 -2.48 0.08
CA MET A 60 1.68 -2.40 -0.19
C MET A 60 2.01 -1.31 -1.23
N GLU A 61 1.21 -1.18 -2.30
CA GLU A 61 1.40 -0.13 -3.31
C GLU A 61 1.21 1.27 -2.72
N GLU A 62 0.19 1.47 -1.87
CA GLU A 62 -0.07 2.74 -1.20
C GLU A 62 1.05 3.09 -0.23
N GLN A 63 1.48 2.15 0.61
CA GLN A 63 2.59 2.38 1.52
C GLN A 63 3.89 2.71 0.78
N GLN A 64 4.18 2.04 -0.34
CA GLN A 64 5.35 2.38 -1.14
C GLN A 64 5.32 3.83 -1.64
N LYS A 65 4.15 4.32 -2.09
CA LYS A 65 3.98 5.72 -2.51
C LYS A 65 4.19 6.69 -1.34
N GLU A 66 3.74 6.33 -0.14
CA GLU A 66 3.94 7.13 1.08
C GLU A 66 5.42 7.19 1.45
N ILE A 67 6.14 6.05 1.40
CA ILE A 67 7.60 6.00 1.59
C ILE A 67 8.32 6.84 0.52
N ASP A 68 7.93 6.72 -0.74
CA ASP A 68 8.50 7.52 -1.83
C ASP A 68 8.30 9.02 -1.62
N ALA A 69 7.15 9.42 -1.09
CA ALA A 69 6.88 10.82 -0.73
C ALA A 69 7.79 11.31 0.41
N ILE A 70 8.05 10.47 1.41
CA ILE A 70 8.98 10.79 2.50
C ILE A 70 10.40 10.97 1.94
N VAL A 71 10.91 10.00 1.19
CA VAL A 71 12.33 10.00 0.74
C VAL A 71 12.62 11.04 -0.32
N ASN A 72 11.63 11.47 -1.10
CA ASN A 72 11.75 12.49 -2.13
C ASN A 72 11.27 13.88 -1.68
N ASN A 73 10.91 14.04 -0.40
CA ASN A 73 10.53 15.35 0.12
C ASN A 73 11.72 16.33 0.03
N PRO A 74 11.59 17.48 -0.68
CA PRO A 74 12.67 18.44 -0.86
C PRO A 74 13.02 19.21 0.42
N GLU A 75 12.11 19.23 1.40
CA GLU A 75 12.33 19.93 2.66
C GLU A 75 13.31 19.17 3.55
N PRO A 76 14.06 19.86 4.42
CA PRO A 76 14.87 19.21 5.43
C PRO A 76 14.07 18.20 6.26
N ALA A 77 14.70 17.08 6.61
CA ALA A 77 14.05 16.07 7.43
C ALA A 77 13.65 16.64 8.80
N THR A 78 12.39 16.45 9.19
CA THR A 78 11.85 16.83 10.51
C THR A 78 11.17 15.64 11.14
N PHE A 79 10.86 15.70 12.44
CA PHE A 79 10.06 14.69 13.09
C PHE A 79 8.75 14.44 12.34
N GLN A 80 8.03 15.49 11.97
CA GLN A 80 6.71 15.39 11.32
C GLN A 80 6.80 14.82 9.90
N ASN A 81 7.70 15.34 9.04
CA ASN A 81 7.76 14.90 7.65
C ASN A 81 8.58 13.61 7.41
N THR A 82 9.08 12.99 8.48
CA THR A 82 9.90 11.79 8.39
C THR A 82 9.41 10.73 9.38
N ILE A 83 9.52 10.96 10.70
CA ILE A 83 9.19 9.95 11.72
C ILE A 83 7.68 9.73 11.82
N ALA A 84 6.92 10.80 12.04
CA ALA A 84 5.47 10.71 12.14
C ALA A 84 4.85 10.26 10.79
N ALA A 85 5.36 10.74 9.66
CA ALA A 85 4.90 10.30 8.34
C ALA A 85 5.17 8.81 8.11
N LEU A 86 6.32 8.29 8.54
CA LEU A 86 6.65 6.87 8.46
C LEU A 86 5.72 6.02 9.35
N ASP A 87 5.48 6.43 10.59
CA ASP A 87 4.59 5.73 11.50
C ASP A 87 3.14 5.67 11.00
N GLN A 88 2.68 6.73 10.34
CA GLN A 88 1.36 6.80 9.73
C GLN A 88 1.25 6.03 8.42
N SER A 89 2.37 5.67 7.78
CA SER A 89 2.35 4.96 6.51
C SER A 89 1.77 3.54 6.63
N GLY A 90 1.25 3.02 5.51
CA GLY A 90 0.73 1.66 5.42
C GLY A 90 -0.57 1.42 6.18
N THR A 91 -1.41 2.42 6.34
CA THR A 91 -2.68 2.28 7.08
C THR A 91 -3.59 1.21 6.49
N LEU A 92 -3.73 1.13 5.16
CA LEU A 92 -4.52 0.09 4.50
C LEU A 92 -3.87 -1.30 4.70
N LEU A 93 -2.56 -1.42 4.55
CA LEU A 93 -1.84 -2.68 4.75
C LEU A 93 -1.99 -3.16 6.19
N ARG A 94 -1.85 -2.28 7.18
CA ARG A 94 -2.06 -2.59 8.59
C ARG A 94 -3.51 -3.03 8.87
N LYS A 95 -4.49 -2.33 8.29
CA LYS A 95 -5.91 -2.63 8.42
C LYS A 95 -6.24 -4.05 7.95
N VAL A 96 -5.84 -4.41 6.73
CA VAL A 96 -6.11 -5.73 6.16
C VAL A 96 -5.31 -6.82 6.88
N SER A 97 -4.04 -6.56 7.22
CA SER A 97 -3.18 -7.51 7.93
C SER A 97 -3.72 -7.86 9.31
N THR A 98 -4.16 -6.87 10.07
CA THR A 98 -4.73 -7.09 11.41
C THR A 98 -5.95 -8.00 11.36
N VAL A 99 -6.87 -7.77 10.41
CA VAL A 99 -8.06 -8.62 10.26
C VAL A 99 -7.70 -10.02 9.79
N PHE A 100 -6.86 -10.13 8.76
CA PHE A 100 -6.49 -11.41 8.19
C PHE A 100 -5.76 -12.31 9.18
N TYR A 101 -4.68 -11.81 9.77
CA TYR A 101 -3.87 -12.61 10.70
C TYR A 101 -4.56 -12.82 12.05
N GLY A 102 -5.42 -11.91 12.49
CA GLY A 102 -6.28 -12.09 13.64
C GLY A 102 -7.25 -13.26 13.45
N LEU A 103 -7.97 -13.30 12.33
CA LEU A 103 -8.88 -14.41 11.99
C LEU A 103 -8.11 -15.72 11.76
N LYS A 104 -6.99 -15.66 11.03
CA LYS A 104 -6.14 -16.83 10.80
C LYS A 104 -5.66 -17.46 12.10
N SER A 105 -5.28 -16.65 13.07
CA SER A 105 -4.83 -17.12 14.39
C SER A 105 -5.94 -17.74 15.21
N ALA A 106 -7.17 -17.23 15.10
CA ALA A 106 -8.32 -17.68 15.87
C ALA A 106 -9.03 -18.89 15.24
N ASN A 107 -9.14 -18.91 13.91
CA ASN A 107 -9.93 -19.93 13.16
C ASN A 107 -9.42 -20.03 11.71
N THR A 108 -8.26 -20.65 11.52
CA THR A 108 -7.68 -20.84 10.18
C THR A 108 -8.43 -21.91 9.37
N ASN A 109 -8.26 -21.86 8.05
CA ASN A 109 -8.66 -22.88 7.11
C ASN A 109 -7.63 -22.99 5.96
N ASP A 110 -7.76 -24.02 5.12
CA ASP A 110 -6.82 -24.30 4.03
C ASP A 110 -6.67 -23.13 3.04
N GLU A 111 -7.75 -22.39 2.79
CA GLU A 111 -7.77 -21.23 1.89
C GLU A 111 -6.98 -20.05 2.48
N MET A 112 -7.15 -19.77 3.77
CA MET A 112 -6.37 -18.75 4.49
C MET A 112 -4.89 -19.13 4.55
N ASP A 113 -4.59 -20.41 4.78
CA ASP A 113 -3.21 -20.89 4.81
C ASP A 113 -2.54 -20.81 3.43
N ALA A 114 -3.27 -21.14 2.36
CA ALA A 114 -2.78 -20.99 0.99
C ALA A 114 -2.48 -19.52 0.66
N LEU A 115 -3.42 -18.62 0.95
CA LEU A 115 -3.24 -17.19 0.74
C LEU A 115 -2.09 -16.61 1.58
N SER A 116 -1.97 -17.04 2.84
CA SER A 116 -0.86 -16.63 3.71
C SER A 116 0.52 -17.03 3.12
N ARG A 117 0.64 -18.25 2.58
CA ARG A 117 1.87 -18.69 1.90
C ARG A 117 2.18 -17.89 0.65
N GLU A 118 1.16 -17.48 -0.10
CA GLU A 118 1.31 -16.64 -1.29
C GLU A 118 1.75 -15.21 -0.93
N LEU A 119 1.14 -14.63 0.10
CA LEU A 119 1.41 -13.24 0.51
C LEU A 119 2.74 -13.07 1.25
N SER A 120 3.19 -14.09 1.99
CA SER A 120 4.37 -14.01 2.84
C SER A 120 5.63 -13.50 2.12
N PRO A 121 6.04 -14.04 0.95
CA PRO A 121 7.23 -13.54 0.25
C PRO A 121 7.05 -12.10 -0.27
N LEU A 122 5.83 -11.70 -0.64
CA LEU A 122 5.53 -10.34 -1.10
C LEU A 122 5.64 -9.34 0.05
N GLN A 123 5.09 -9.68 1.20
CA GLN A 123 5.17 -8.85 2.41
C GLN A 123 6.61 -8.76 2.94
N SER A 124 7.36 -9.87 2.95
CA SER A 124 8.78 -9.85 3.35
C SER A 124 9.58 -8.95 2.43
N LYS A 125 9.45 -9.12 1.11
CA LYS A 125 10.14 -8.24 0.16
C LYS A 125 9.77 -6.77 0.36
N HIS A 126 8.49 -6.46 0.52
CA HIS A 126 8.03 -5.09 0.74
C HIS A 126 8.60 -4.48 2.03
N SER A 127 8.62 -5.26 3.11
CA SER A 127 9.22 -4.86 4.38
C SER A 127 10.74 -4.61 4.25
N ASP A 128 11.45 -5.50 3.53
CA ASP A 128 12.88 -5.37 3.29
C ASP A 128 13.19 -4.15 2.41
N ASP A 129 12.39 -3.91 1.35
CA ASP A 129 12.54 -2.73 0.49
C ASP A 129 12.43 -1.41 1.28
N ILE A 130 11.57 -1.35 2.30
CA ILE A 130 11.45 -0.20 3.19
C ILE A 130 12.62 -0.14 4.19
N ALA A 131 12.91 -1.26 4.88
CA ALA A 131 13.91 -1.31 5.93
C ALA A 131 15.34 -1.06 5.41
N LEU A 132 15.63 -1.48 4.18
CA LEU A 132 16.93 -1.30 3.52
C LEU A 132 17.01 -0.04 2.65
N ASN A 133 16.01 0.85 2.72
CA ASN A 133 16.00 2.08 1.94
C ASN A 133 17.00 3.11 2.51
N GLU A 134 18.14 3.26 1.84
CA GLU A 134 19.21 4.15 2.28
C GLU A 134 18.77 5.62 2.41
N LYS A 135 17.89 6.10 1.51
CA LYS A 135 17.37 7.47 1.57
C LYS A 135 16.47 7.68 2.78
N LEU A 136 15.61 6.70 3.07
CA LEU A 136 14.76 6.72 4.25
C LEU A 136 15.63 6.72 5.51
N PHE A 137 16.61 5.84 5.58
CA PHE A 137 17.56 5.79 6.70
C PHE A 137 18.29 7.12 6.90
N ALA A 138 18.77 7.74 5.82
CA ALA A 138 19.45 9.04 5.90
C ALA A 138 18.53 10.13 6.49
N ARG A 139 17.25 10.17 6.13
CA ARG A 139 16.28 11.10 6.68
C ARG A 139 15.98 10.84 8.15
N ILE A 140 15.77 9.57 8.53
CA ILE A 140 15.57 9.17 9.94
C ILE A 140 16.79 9.58 10.76
N LYS A 141 17.99 9.25 10.29
CA LYS A 141 19.25 9.62 10.97
C LYS A 141 19.39 11.13 11.14
N ALA A 142 19.05 11.92 10.14
CA ALA A 142 19.12 13.38 10.23
C ALA A 142 18.16 13.97 11.28
N VAL A 143 17.02 13.33 11.55
CA VAL A 143 16.13 13.70 12.67
C VAL A 143 16.72 13.24 13.99
N TYR A 144 17.16 11.98 14.07
CA TYR A 144 17.69 11.38 15.29
C TYR A 144 18.94 12.10 15.81
N ASP A 145 19.87 12.49 14.94
CA ASP A 145 21.11 13.20 15.33
C ASP A 145 20.82 14.55 16.01
N ARG A 146 19.61 15.10 15.84
CA ARG A 146 19.16 16.36 16.44
C ARG A 146 18.13 16.18 17.56
N LYS A 147 17.93 14.95 18.04
CA LYS A 147 16.86 14.62 18.99
C LYS A 147 16.85 15.50 20.24
N ASP A 148 18.05 15.85 20.75
CA ASP A 148 18.18 16.67 21.96
C ASP A 148 17.80 18.15 21.76
N GLN A 149 17.61 18.57 20.50
CA GLN A 149 17.18 19.91 20.10
C GLN A 149 15.67 19.97 19.77
N LEU A 150 15.00 18.79 19.76
CA LEU A 150 13.58 18.70 19.44
C LEU A 150 12.73 18.88 20.69
N THR A 151 11.68 19.69 20.57
CA THR A 151 10.66 19.80 21.61
C THR A 151 9.57 18.76 21.31
N LEU A 152 9.75 17.55 21.81
CA LEU A 152 8.82 16.43 21.63
C LEU A 152 8.00 16.21 22.91
N ASN A 153 6.74 15.82 22.78
CA ASN A 153 5.96 15.28 23.87
C ASN A 153 6.43 13.85 24.25
N GLY A 154 5.87 13.26 25.28
CA GLY A 154 6.29 11.92 25.74
C GLY A 154 6.06 10.82 24.71
N GLU A 155 4.96 10.88 23.96
CA GLU A 155 4.60 9.91 22.93
C GLU A 155 5.53 10.01 21.71
N ASP A 156 5.75 11.23 21.22
CA ASP A 156 6.69 11.50 20.11
C ASP A 156 8.13 11.11 20.47
N SER A 157 8.53 11.31 21.73
CA SER A 157 9.86 10.90 22.21
C SER A 157 10.02 9.38 22.21
N MET A 158 8.97 8.65 22.56
CA MET A 158 8.96 7.18 22.50
C MET A 158 8.98 6.69 21.06
N LEU A 159 8.23 7.34 20.15
CA LEU A 159 8.22 6.99 18.74
C LEU A 159 9.60 7.15 18.10
N LEU A 160 10.34 8.20 18.44
CA LEU A 160 11.70 8.44 17.94
C LEU A 160 12.74 7.42 18.44
N GLN A 161 12.45 6.71 19.53
CA GLN A 161 13.34 5.69 20.11
C GLN A 161 13.04 4.27 19.63
N LYS A 162 11.93 4.06 18.95
CA LYS A 162 11.45 2.78 18.42
C LYS A 162 12.16 2.37 17.14
#